data_73ce24a029fcdd7ca3221b26e8a3b7fc
#
_entry.id   73ce24a029fcdd7ca3221b26e8a3b7fc
#
_cell.length_a   1.000
_cell.length_b   1.000
_cell.length_c   1.000
_cell.angle_alpha   90.00
_cell.angle_beta   90.00
_cell.angle_gamma   90.00
#
_symmetry.space_group_name_H-M   'P 1'
#
loop_
_entity.id
_entity.type
_entity.pdbx_description
1 polymer ?
#
loop_
_entity_poly.entity_id
_entity_poly.type
_entity_poly.pdbx_seq_one_letter_code
_entity_poly.pdbx_strand_id
1 'polypeptide(L)'
;MLVLALKPGHDGSVAAIRDGRLLCSLETEKDSFHRYSNISPATLLDLAERLGELPDVVALGGWDTDKKRIVGAAKGDARAGAGQPGVFGAGYFGPDAVIHGERAFFGKAVRYFSSSHERSHILGAIGLAPPTDCALQAVLVWEGMLGSFYLVDGAHRVVRTIPVLTQPGARFTSLFAICDPTFPNEGSIIRLSDSGKLMALAAFGDAHDSDPDVIRIVDQLLRIDNLFPVPKATFSGSPLFNCGVESDPAKAAAAVLTRRIFEAFADAAVRGLPAGIPLRISGGCGLNCDWNAAWRDLGHFSSVFVPPCPNDSGSALGTAIDAQAAVTGSPHVDWDVYSGLEFVDDEEPDPTRWRRQPLDSGSLARAIADERRIVAWVQGRWEIGPRALGNRSLLADPFHDETRDRLNAIKWREDYRPVAPCARVEDLASAFEEDFEDPYMLYFRRVRDRRLAAVTHVDGSARVQTVSAETNRPLHDLLTAFAHRTGVGVLCNTSLNFNGRGFINRMSHLVSYCEQRDVDDMVVGDTWYSRLRIAADGG
;
A
#
# COMPACT_ATOMS: atom_id res chain seq x y z
N MET A 1 18.75 -4.64 -22.21
CA MET A 1 18.48 -5.86 -21.41
C MET A 1 17.10 -5.74 -20.79
N LEU A 2 16.23 -6.68 -21.10
CA LEU A 2 14.87 -6.75 -20.54
C LEU A 2 14.82 -7.83 -19.44
N VAL A 3 14.51 -7.42 -18.22
CA VAL A 3 14.27 -8.29 -17.07
C VAL A 3 12.76 -8.39 -16.84
N LEU A 4 12.25 -9.63 -16.79
CA LEU A 4 10.88 -9.94 -16.41
C LEU A 4 10.90 -10.70 -15.10
N ALA A 5 10.24 -10.17 -14.07
CA ALA A 5 10.08 -10.83 -12.78
C ALA A 5 8.63 -11.18 -12.47
N LEU A 6 8.46 -12.35 -11.86
CA LEU A 6 7.16 -12.92 -11.47
C LEU A 6 7.18 -13.23 -9.97
N LYS A 7 6.17 -12.80 -9.23
CA LYS A 7 5.92 -13.23 -7.86
C LYS A 7 4.65 -14.08 -7.84
N PRO A 8 4.75 -15.40 -7.72
CA PRO A 8 3.60 -16.29 -7.55
C PRO A 8 3.04 -16.18 -6.11
N GLY A 9 1.87 -16.74 -5.90
CA GLY A 9 1.24 -16.77 -4.59
C GLY A 9 0.37 -15.55 -4.31
N HIS A 10 -0.04 -15.35 -3.06
CA HIS A 10 -0.86 -14.18 -2.67
C HIS A 10 -0.10 -12.88 -2.97
N ASP A 11 -0.84 -11.81 -3.22
CA ASP A 11 -0.27 -10.56 -3.74
C ASP A 11 0.56 -10.77 -5.01
N GLY A 12 0.05 -11.66 -5.89
CA GLY A 12 0.69 -11.99 -7.15
C GLY A 12 0.96 -10.74 -7.97
N SER A 13 2.19 -10.64 -8.48
CA SER A 13 2.60 -9.47 -9.24
C SER A 13 3.64 -9.81 -10.29
N VAL A 14 3.76 -8.95 -11.29
CA VAL A 14 4.78 -9.02 -12.32
C VAL A 14 5.44 -7.65 -12.49
N ALA A 15 6.74 -7.63 -12.77
CA ALA A 15 7.47 -6.40 -13.02
C ALA A 15 8.41 -6.57 -14.22
N ALA A 16 8.51 -5.54 -15.05
CA ALA A 16 9.43 -5.51 -16.17
C ALA A 16 10.33 -4.28 -16.11
N ILE A 17 11.66 -4.50 -16.18
CA ILE A 17 12.69 -3.46 -16.20
C ILE A 17 13.48 -3.58 -17.49
N ARG A 18 13.63 -2.48 -18.22
CA ARG A 18 14.47 -2.40 -19.42
C ARG A 18 15.57 -1.38 -19.22
N ASP A 19 16.82 -1.81 -19.32
CA ASP A 19 18.01 -0.95 -19.26
C ASP A 19 17.99 0.03 -18.07
N GLY A 20 17.61 -0.46 -16.89
CA GLY A 20 17.54 0.34 -15.67
C GLY A 20 16.25 1.14 -15.49
N ARG A 21 15.28 1.04 -16.40
CA ARG A 21 14.00 1.75 -16.32
C ARG A 21 12.84 0.78 -16.11
N LEU A 22 11.97 1.09 -15.16
CA LEU A 22 10.72 0.36 -14.92
C LEU A 22 9.74 0.61 -16.07
N LEU A 23 9.38 -0.46 -16.79
CA LEU A 23 8.36 -0.40 -17.84
C LEU A 23 6.96 -0.55 -17.27
N CYS A 24 6.79 -1.52 -16.37
CA CYS A 24 5.53 -1.75 -15.67
C CYS A 24 5.74 -2.57 -14.39
N SER A 25 4.81 -2.38 -13.45
CA SER A 25 4.61 -3.24 -12.29
C SER A 25 3.11 -3.48 -12.14
N LEU A 26 2.68 -4.75 -12.34
CA LEU A 26 1.29 -5.13 -12.39
C LEU A 26 0.97 -5.98 -11.16
N GLU A 27 0.13 -5.46 -10.31
CA GLU A 27 -0.41 -6.14 -9.14
C GLU A 27 -1.72 -6.81 -9.51
N THR A 28 -1.78 -8.13 -9.50
CA THR A 28 -2.93 -8.89 -10.02
C THR A 28 -4.23 -8.55 -9.30
N GLU A 29 -4.18 -8.19 -8.00
CA GLU A 29 -5.37 -7.80 -7.26
C GLU A 29 -6.08 -6.56 -7.84
N LYS A 30 -5.36 -5.70 -8.57
CA LYS A 30 -5.92 -4.45 -9.11
C LYS A 30 -6.82 -4.64 -10.32
N ASP A 31 -6.72 -5.76 -11.02
CA ASP A 31 -7.53 -6.06 -12.21
C ASP A 31 -8.29 -7.39 -12.13
N SER A 32 -8.01 -8.24 -11.16
CA SER A 32 -8.66 -9.55 -11.00
C SER A 32 -9.97 -9.52 -10.21
N PHE A 33 -10.33 -8.41 -9.57
CA PHE A 33 -11.42 -8.29 -8.59
C PHE A 33 -11.30 -9.21 -7.36
N HIS A 34 -10.10 -9.78 -7.15
CA HIS A 34 -9.81 -10.62 -6.00
C HIS A 34 -8.62 -10.06 -5.23
N ARG A 35 -8.88 -9.66 -3.99
CA ARG A 35 -7.82 -9.17 -3.11
C ARG A 35 -6.85 -10.30 -2.78
N TYR A 36 -5.55 -9.97 -2.72
CA TYR A 36 -4.46 -10.94 -2.49
C TYR A 36 -4.40 -12.06 -3.54
N SER A 37 -4.91 -11.83 -4.76
CA SER A 37 -4.93 -12.85 -5.81
C SER A 37 -3.52 -13.25 -6.26
N ASN A 38 -3.43 -14.49 -6.76
CA ASN A 38 -2.24 -14.98 -7.44
C ASN A 38 -2.13 -14.36 -8.84
N ILE A 39 -0.95 -14.48 -9.47
CA ILE A 39 -0.80 -14.12 -10.89
C ILE A 39 -1.86 -14.86 -11.71
N SER A 40 -2.63 -14.10 -12.48
CA SER A 40 -3.62 -14.65 -13.41
C SER A 40 -3.03 -14.82 -14.82
N PRO A 41 -3.58 -15.73 -15.64
CA PRO A 41 -3.24 -15.78 -17.06
C PRO A 41 -3.46 -14.46 -17.79
N ALA A 42 -4.50 -13.70 -17.44
CA ALA A 42 -4.78 -12.38 -18.00
C ALA A 42 -3.63 -11.39 -17.75
N THR A 43 -3.11 -11.33 -16.51
CA THR A 43 -1.96 -10.48 -16.18
C THR A 43 -0.73 -10.79 -17.04
N LEU A 44 -0.51 -12.09 -17.35
CA LEU A 44 0.62 -12.50 -18.20
C LEU A 44 0.40 -12.16 -19.67
N LEU A 45 -0.84 -12.23 -20.16
CA LEU A 45 -1.20 -11.83 -21.52
C LEU A 45 -1.06 -10.33 -21.72
N ASP A 46 -1.59 -9.53 -20.80
CA ASP A 46 -1.44 -8.06 -20.81
C ASP A 46 0.04 -7.65 -20.81
N LEU A 47 0.84 -8.36 -20.00
CA LEU A 47 2.28 -8.11 -19.97
C LEU A 47 2.95 -8.49 -21.29
N ALA A 48 2.63 -9.64 -21.88
CA ALA A 48 3.22 -10.12 -23.13
C ALA A 48 2.91 -9.15 -24.29
N GLU A 49 1.67 -8.63 -24.35
CA GLU A 49 1.25 -7.63 -25.33
C GLU A 49 2.07 -6.34 -25.19
N ARG A 50 2.27 -5.85 -23.95
CA ARG A 50 3.06 -4.64 -23.69
C ARG A 50 4.53 -4.79 -24.02
N LEU A 51 5.13 -5.92 -23.71
CA LEU A 51 6.55 -6.13 -23.96
C LEU A 51 6.86 -6.30 -25.44
N GLY A 52 5.99 -6.99 -26.19
CA GLY A 52 6.16 -7.25 -27.62
C GLY A 52 7.40 -8.09 -27.98
N GLU A 53 8.19 -8.50 -26.97
CA GLU A 53 9.41 -9.29 -27.13
C GLU A 53 9.64 -10.21 -25.94
N LEU A 54 10.49 -11.23 -26.13
CA LEU A 54 10.89 -12.13 -25.04
C LEU A 54 12.00 -11.50 -24.20
N PRO A 55 11.96 -11.64 -22.86
CA PRO A 55 12.96 -11.10 -21.96
C PRO A 55 14.35 -11.72 -22.18
N ASP A 56 15.38 -11.02 -21.73
CA ASP A 56 16.76 -11.52 -21.64
C ASP A 56 17.01 -12.24 -20.31
N VAL A 57 16.28 -11.81 -19.26
CA VAL A 57 16.31 -12.40 -17.92
C VAL A 57 14.88 -12.67 -17.47
N VAL A 58 14.59 -13.89 -17.06
CA VAL A 58 13.36 -14.26 -16.34
C VAL A 58 13.71 -14.48 -14.88
N ALA A 59 13.04 -13.74 -14.00
CA ALA A 59 13.25 -13.81 -12.57
C ALA A 59 11.99 -14.31 -11.84
N LEU A 60 12.17 -15.11 -10.78
CA LEU A 60 11.09 -15.63 -9.95
C LEU A 60 11.32 -15.24 -8.50
N GLY A 61 10.35 -14.54 -7.91
CA GLY A 61 10.33 -14.25 -6.47
C GLY A 61 10.27 -15.54 -5.66
N GLY A 62 11.08 -15.64 -4.63
CA GLY A 62 11.11 -16.79 -3.73
C GLY A 62 9.81 -16.92 -2.96
N TRP A 63 9.47 -18.15 -2.60
CA TRP A 63 8.32 -18.49 -1.77
C TRP A 63 8.65 -19.68 -0.88
N ASP A 64 7.86 -19.91 0.18
CA ASP A 64 8.12 -21.02 1.10
C ASP A 64 8.00 -22.37 0.39
N THR A 65 9.06 -23.17 0.50
CA THR A 65 9.13 -24.52 -0.07
C THR A 65 8.69 -25.61 0.91
N ASP A 66 8.53 -25.26 2.20
CA ASP A 66 8.13 -26.21 3.24
C ASP A 66 6.60 -26.30 3.35
N LYS A 67 6.03 -27.37 2.77
CA LYS A 67 4.59 -27.67 2.83
C LYS A 67 4.02 -27.71 4.24
N LYS A 68 4.84 -27.89 5.27
CA LYS A 68 4.40 -27.92 6.68
C LYS A 68 4.24 -26.53 7.28
N ARG A 69 4.89 -25.50 6.70
CA ARG A 69 4.81 -24.11 7.17
C ARG A 69 3.72 -23.28 6.49
N ILE A 70 3.14 -23.79 5.40
CA ILE A 70 2.02 -23.16 4.69
C ILE A 70 0.70 -23.48 5.44
N VAL A 71 0.67 -23.21 6.72
CA VAL A 71 -0.55 -23.27 7.52
C VAL A 71 -1.17 -21.89 7.46
N GLY A 72 -2.27 -21.75 6.71
CA GLY A 72 -3.02 -20.49 6.61
C GLY A 72 -2.99 -19.78 5.27
N ALA A 73 -2.09 -20.13 4.35
CA ALA A 73 -2.28 -19.73 2.96
C ALA A 73 -3.57 -20.38 2.43
N ALA A 74 -4.40 -19.63 1.73
CA ALA A 74 -5.63 -20.16 1.16
C ALA A 74 -5.33 -21.45 0.40
N LYS A 75 -6.17 -22.47 0.57
CA LYS A 75 -5.99 -23.76 -0.12
C LYS A 75 -5.91 -23.50 -1.63
N GLY A 76 -4.73 -23.54 -2.20
CA GLY A 76 -4.50 -23.25 -3.61
C GLY A 76 -3.26 -22.41 -3.87
N ASP A 77 -2.89 -21.50 -2.97
CA ASP A 77 -1.83 -20.52 -3.20
C ASP A 77 -0.42 -21.13 -3.26
N ALA A 78 -0.19 -22.14 -2.45
CA ALA A 78 1.12 -22.83 -2.41
C ALA A 78 1.41 -23.70 -3.62
N ARG A 79 0.43 -23.95 -4.48
CA ARG A 79 0.58 -24.79 -5.67
C ARG A 79 0.65 -23.99 -6.97
N ALA A 80 0.38 -22.69 -6.89
CA ALA A 80 0.40 -21.86 -8.08
C ALA A 80 1.84 -21.62 -8.54
N GLY A 81 2.27 -22.38 -9.44
CA GLY A 81 3.16 -21.92 -10.45
C GLY A 81 4.55 -22.48 -10.54
N ALA A 82 5.21 -22.96 -9.53
CA ALA A 82 6.62 -23.29 -9.71
C ALA A 82 6.92 -24.79 -9.97
N GLY A 83 5.91 -25.60 -10.21
CA GLY A 83 6.06 -27.03 -10.54
C GLY A 83 6.73 -27.83 -9.43
N GLN A 84 8.01 -27.61 -9.17
CA GLN A 84 8.75 -28.23 -8.07
C GLN A 84 9.37 -27.13 -7.19
N PRO A 85 8.82 -26.84 -5.99
CA PRO A 85 9.45 -25.95 -5.04
C PRO A 85 10.90 -26.36 -4.75
N GLY A 86 11.80 -25.38 -4.66
CA GLY A 86 13.24 -25.64 -4.46
C GLY A 86 14.04 -25.86 -5.74
N VAL A 87 13.39 -26.14 -6.89
CA VAL A 87 14.09 -26.22 -8.20
C VAL A 87 14.11 -24.86 -8.88
N PHE A 88 13.07 -24.07 -8.70
CA PHE A 88 12.90 -22.76 -9.36
C PHE A 88 12.97 -21.57 -8.41
N GLY A 89 12.54 -21.69 -7.17
CA GLY A 89 12.50 -20.59 -6.23
C GLY A 89 13.58 -20.66 -5.16
N ALA A 90 14.20 -19.51 -4.82
CA ALA A 90 15.22 -19.38 -3.78
C ALA A 90 14.68 -19.48 -2.33
N GLY A 91 13.37 -19.73 -2.17
CA GLY A 91 12.73 -19.86 -0.86
C GLY A 91 12.24 -18.51 -0.27
N TYR A 92 11.70 -18.59 0.95
CA TYR A 92 11.15 -17.41 1.63
C TYR A 92 12.25 -16.64 2.39
N PHE A 93 13.08 -17.35 3.13
CA PHE A 93 14.10 -16.79 4.02
C PHE A 93 15.49 -16.85 3.39
N GLY A 94 16.36 -15.99 3.87
CA GLY A 94 17.78 -15.89 3.51
C GLY A 94 18.08 -14.60 2.73
N PRO A 95 18.67 -13.59 3.38
CA PRO A 95 18.95 -12.31 2.76
C PRO A 95 19.95 -12.39 1.60
N ASP A 96 20.71 -13.51 1.51
CA ASP A 96 21.68 -13.78 0.45
C ASP A 96 21.24 -14.95 -0.46
N ALA A 97 20.04 -15.50 -0.25
CA ALA A 97 19.61 -16.69 -1.00
C ALA A 97 19.18 -16.31 -2.42
N VAL A 98 19.94 -16.80 -3.40
CA VAL A 98 19.69 -16.61 -4.84
C VAL A 98 19.93 -17.90 -5.62
N ILE A 99 19.25 -18.05 -6.75
CA ILE A 99 19.47 -19.10 -7.76
C ILE A 99 19.77 -18.42 -9.10
N HIS A 100 20.84 -18.86 -9.75
CA HIS A 100 21.21 -18.42 -11.09
C HIS A 100 21.23 -19.62 -12.05
N GLY A 101 20.98 -19.37 -13.33
CA GLY A 101 21.08 -20.38 -14.36
C GLY A 101 20.61 -19.90 -15.72
N GLU A 102 20.45 -20.86 -16.63
CA GLU A 102 19.80 -20.65 -17.91
C GLU A 102 18.57 -21.54 -18.03
N ARG A 103 17.55 -21.06 -18.69
CA ARG A 103 16.29 -21.78 -18.93
C ARG A 103 15.79 -21.50 -20.33
N ALA A 104 15.03 -22.42 -20.89
CA ALA A 104 14.22 -22.14 -22.06
C ALA A 104 12.94 -21.44 -21.65
N PHE A 105 12.65 -20.30 -22.27
CA PHE A 105 11.43 -19.54 -22.09
C PHE A 105 10.81 -19.30 -23.47
N PHE A 106 9.71 -19.98 -23.76
CA PHE A 106 9.06 -20.00 -25.09
C PHE A 106 10.05 -20.24 -26.25
N GLY A 107 10.96 -21.21 -26.08
CA GLY A 107 11.95 -21.60 -27.08
C GLY A 107 13.22 -20.74 -27.14
N LYS A 108 13.27 -19.59 -26.45
CA LYS A 108 14.49 -18.78 -26.31
C LYS A 108 15.27 -19.23 -25.06
N ALA A 109 16.58 -19.41 -25.19
CA ALA A 109 17.46 -19.53 -24.02
C ALA A 109 17.55 -18.15 -23.33
N VAL A 110 17.17 -18.07 -22.06
CA VAL A 110 17.21 -16.85 -21.26
C VAL A 110 17.98 -17.08 -19.96
N ARG A 111 18.58 -16.03 -19.43
CA ARG A 111 19.11 -16.09 -18.06
C ARG A 111 17.96 -16.29 -17.08
N TYR A 112 18.16 -17.17 -16.13
CA TYR A 112 17.22 -17.42 -15.06
C TYR A 112 17.77 -16.92 -13.74
N PHE A 113 16.94 -16.23 -12.98
CA PHE A 113 17.27 -15.69 -11.66
C PHE A 113 16.14 -15.99 -10.67
N SER A 114 16.48 -16.26 -9.41
CA SER A 114 15.50 -16.21 -8.32
C SER A 114 16.18 -15.67 -7.08
N SER A 115 15.51 -14.76 -6.36
CA SER A 115 15.88 -14.34 -5.02
C SER A 115 14.85 -14.80 -4.00
N SER A 116 15.28 -14.95 -2.74
CA SER A 116 14.34 -15.21 -1.65
C SER A 116 13.33 -14.06 -1.51
N HIS A 117 12.19 -14.34 -0.87
CA HIS A 117 11.20 -13.33 -0.56
C HIS A 117 11.79 -12.21 0.33
N GLU A 118 12.55 -12.60 1.36
CA GLU A 118 13.28 -11.69 2.24
C GLU A 118 14.22 -10.75 1.46
N ARG A 119 15.03 -11.30 0.55
CA ARG A 119 15.95 -10.53 -0.27
C ARG A 119 15.24 -9.61 -1.26
N SER A 120 14.10 -10.04 -1.81
CA SER A 120 13.31 -9.19 -2.72
C SER A 120 12.83 -7.92 -2.01
N HIS A 121 12.43 -7.99 -0.73
CA HIS A 121 12.10 -6.83 0.09
C HIS A 121 13.32 -5.91 0.29
N ILE A 122 14.50 -6.48 0.57
CA ILE A 122 15.73 -5.69 0.79
C ILE A 122 16.10 -4.93 -0.49
N LEU A 123 16.21 -5.63 -1.62
CA LEU A 123 16.63 -5.01 -2.88
C LEU A 123 15.56 -4.07 -3.46
N GLY A 124 14.28 -4.35 -3.25
CA GLY A 124 13.18 -3.45 -3.61
C GLY A 124 13.26 -2.12 -2.87
N ALA A 125 13.51 -2.14 -1.57
CA ALA A 125 13.67 -0.92 -0.76
C ALA A 125 14.90 -0.10 -1.18
N ILE A 126 15.99 -0.76 -1.55
CA ILE A 126 17.23 -0.09 -1.99
C ILE A 126 17.07 0.49 -3.40
N GLY A 127 16.57 -0.30 -4.35
CA GLY A 127 16.55 0.08 -5.76
C GLY A 127 15.53 1.15 -6.10
N LEU A 128 14.45 1.26 -5.32
CA LEU A 128 13.44 2.32 -5.45
C LEU A 128 13.80 3.59 -4.67
N ALA A 129 14.75 3.50 -3.73
CA ALA A 129 15.15 4.66 -2.94
C ALA A 129 16.02 5.63 -3.76
N PRO A 130 16.00 6.93 -3.40
CA PRO A 130 17.00 7.86 -3.91
C PRO A 130 18.41 7.33 -3.67
N PRO A 131 19.34 7.50 -4.63
CA PRO A 131 20.74 7.14 -4.45
C PRO A 131 21.35 7.78 -3.19
N THR A 132 22.37 7.13 -2.63
CA THR A 132 23.09 7.64 -1.46
C THR A 132 24.58 7.38 -1.61
N ASP A 133 25.40 8.35 -1.19
CA ASP A 133 26.86 8.21 -1.11
C ASP A 133 27.32 7.56 0.21
N CYS A 134 26.38 7.20 1.09
CA CYS A 134 26.71 6.55 2.35
C CYS A 134 27.28 5.15 2.10
N ALA A 135 28.42 4.84 2.75
CA ALA A 135 29.04 3.53 2.67
C ALA A 135 28.17 2.39 3.24
N LEU A 136 27.25 2.74 4.14
CA LEU A 136 26.32 1.84 4.78
C LEU A 136 24.91 2.41 4.73
N GLN A 137 23.91 1.54 4.64
CA GLN A 137 22.49 1.86 4.82
C GLN A 137 21.78 0.78 5.62
N ALA A 138 20.77 1.16 6.37
CA ALA A 138 19.89 0.22 7.06
C ALA A 138 18.67 -0.09 6.20
N VAL A 139 18.29 -1.37 6.14
CA VAL A 139 17.02 -1.81 5.58
C VAL A 139 16.21 -2.47 6.69
N LEU A 140 15.00 -1.99 6.92
CA LEU A 140 14.03 -2.64 7.81
C LEU A 140 13.05 -3.44 6.93
N VAL A 141 13.04 -4.75 7.12
CA VAL A 141 11.97 -5.60 6.57
C VAL A 141 11.09 -6.04 7.72
N TRP A 142 9.84 -5.58 7.73
CA TRP A 142 8.84 -5.93 8.73
C TRP A 142 7.47 -6.17 8.12
N GLU A 143 6.98 -7.37 8.29
CA GLU A 143 5.77 -7.83 7.64
C GLU A 143 5.05 -8.93 8.44
N GLY A 144 4.27 -9.78 7.77
CA GLY A 144 3.56 -10.90 8.39
C GLY A 144 4.47 -11.92 9.06
N MET A 145 5.68 -12.17 8.52
CA MET A 145 6.64 -13.18 9.02
C MET A 145 7.94 -12.56 9.51
N LEU A 146 8.49 -11.59 8.77
CA LEU A 146 9.80 -11.00 8.99
C LEU A 146 9.72 -9.74 9.83
N GLY A 147 10.68 -9.56 10.75
CA GLY A 147 10.85 -8.35 11.54
C GLY A 147 12.31 -8.17 11.92
N SER A 148 13.13 -7.66 10.98
CA SER A 148 14.59 -7.56 11.11
C SER A 148 15.14 -6.32 10.44
N PHE A 149 16.25 -5.81 10.98
CA PHE A 149 17.10 -4.86 10.27
C PHE A 149 18.24 -5.58 9.56
N TYR A 150 18.62 -5.05 8.41
CA TYR A 150 19.76 -5.46 7.62
C TYR A 150 20.67 -4.25 7.42
N LEU A 151 21.94 -4.39 7.83
CA LEU A 151 22.97 -3.42 7.51
C LEU A 151 23.57 -3.81 6.16
N VAL A 152 23.52 -2.92 5.19
CA VAL A 152 23.89 -3.18 3.80
C VAL A 152 25.04 -2.25 3.41
N ASP A 153 26.08 -2.81 2.76
CA ASP A 153 27.25 -2.04 2.30
C ASP A 153 27.02 -1.39 0.92
N GLY A 154 27.98 -0.57 0.48
CA GLY A 154 27.93 0.08 -0.84
C GLY A 154 27.96 -0.86 -2.04
N ALA A 155 28.28 -2.13 -1.85
CA ALA A 155 28.17 -3.20 -2.86
C ALA A 155 26.83 -3.95 -2.75
N HIS A 156 25.88 -3.42 -1.99
CA HIS A 156 24.55 -3.96 -1.76
C HIS A 156 24.52 -5.36 -1.12
N ARG A 157 25.54 -5.70 -0.33
CA ARG A 157 25.63 -6.96 0.41
C ARG A 157 25.15 -6.74 1.85
N VAL A 158 24.42 -7.69 2.36
CA VAL A 158 24.03 -7.70 3.78
C VAL A 158 25.26 -8.07 4.61
N VAL A 159 25.78 -7.12 5.38
CA VAL A 159 26.94 -7.32 6.26
C VAL A 159 26.54 -7.67 7.69
N ARG A 160 25.30 -7.39 8.07
CA ARG A 160 24.75 -7.74 9.39
C ARG A 160 23.24 -7.82 9.36
N THR A 161 22.67 -8.82 10.02
CA THR A 161 21.24 -8.96 10.30
C THR A 161 20.97 -8.79 11.78
N ILE A 162 19.91 -8.04 12.14
CA ILE A 162 19.48 -7.82 13.53
C ILE A 162 18.01 -8.22 13.61
N PRO A 163 17.69 -9.47 14.00
CA PRO A 163 16.33 -9.89 14.26
C PRO A 163 15.76 -9.13 15.47
N VAL A 164 14.52 -8.66 15.37
CA VAL A 164 13.85 -7.90 16.45
C VAL A 164 12.61 -8.63 16.94
N LEU A 165 11.66 -8.88 16.06
CA LEU A 165 10.40 -9.49 16.43
C LEU A 165 9.89 -10.35 15.25
N THR A 166 9.54 -11.60 15.53
CA THR A 166 8.86 -12.45 14.57
C THR A 166 7.42 -11.99 14.37
N GLN A 167 6.94 -12.04 13.13
CA GLN A 167 5.53 -11.82 12.80
C GLN A 167 4.94 -10.48 13.31
N PRO A 168 5.61 -9.32 13.15
CA PRO A 168 5.12 -8.05 13.68
C PRO A 168 3.75 -7.68 13.13
N GLY A 169 3.52 -7.85 11.82
CA GLY A 169 2.23 -7.56 11.18
C GLY A 169 1.12 -8.51 11.58
N ALA A 170 1.44 -9.80 11.82
CA ALA A 170 0.46 -10.79 12.25
C ALA A 170 -0.10 -10.49 13.65
N ARG A 171 0.62 -9.77 14.51
CA ARG A 171 0.15 -9.36 15.83
C ARG A 171 -1.04 -8.42 15.78
N PHE A 172 -1.07 -7.51 14.78
CA PHE A 172 -2.21 -6.65 14.52
C PHE A 172 -3.47 -7.45 14.17
N THR A 173 -3.35 -8.38 13.24
CA THR A 173 -4.49 -9.21 12.82
C THR A 173 -4.95 -10.16 13.94
N SER A 174 -4.01 -10.66 14.75
CA SER A 174 -4.33 -11.51 15.89
C SER A 174 -5.08 -10.74 16.97
N LEU A 175 -4.65 -9.52 17.31
CA LEU A 175 -5.38 -8.67 18.26
C LEU A 175 -6.80 -8.36 17.78
N PHE A 176 -6.94 -7.98 16.50
CA PHE A 176 -8.26 -7.74 15.92
C PHE A 176 -9.15 -8.99 16.04
N ALA A 177 -8.63 -10.16 15.68
CA ALA A 177 -9.36 -11.42 15.78
C ALA A 177 -9.79 -11.77 17.23
N ILE A 178 -8.94 -11.48 18.23
CA ILE A 178 -9.28 -11.70 19.65
C ILE A 178 -10.49 -10.85 20.05
N CYS A 179 -10.53 -9.59 19.61
CA CYS A 179 -11.61 -8.65 19.93
C CYS A 179 -12.88 -8.88 19.12
N ASP A 180 -12.80 -9.42 17.89
CA ASP A 180 -13.92 -9.61 16.98
C ASP A 180 -14.78 -10.83 17.35
N PRO A 181 -16.03 -10.67 17.86
CA PRO A 181 -16.89 -11.80 18.21
C PRO A 181 -17.29 -12.66 17.01
N THR A 182 -17.17 -12.15 15.78
CA THR A 182 -17.51 -12.88 14.55
C THR A 182 -16.35 -13.73 14.03
N PHE A 183 -15.14 -13.55 14.58
CA PHE A 183 -13.98 -14.35 14.18
C PHE A 183 -14.06 -15.75 14.83
N PRO A 184 -13.79 -16.85 14.09
CA PRO A 184 -13.85 -18.21 14.62
C PRO A 184 -12.92 -18.43 15.82
N ASN A 185 -13.38 -19.12 16.85
CA ASN A 185 -12.59 -19.45 18.04
C ASN A 185 -11.48 -20.46 17.74
N GLU A 186 -11.71 -21.36 16.78
CA GLU A 186 -10.77 -22.38 16.34
C GLU A 186 -10.23 -22.03 14.96
N GLY A 187 -8.97 -22.32 14.74
CA GLY A 187 -8.26 -22.02 13.51
C GLY A 187 -7.33 -20.80 13.62
N SER A 188 -6.38 -20.74 12.71
CA SER A 188 -5.31 -19.74 12.68
C SER A 188 -5.40 -18.84 11.44
N ILE A 189 -6.60 -18.65 10.87
CA ILE A 189 -6.75 -17.85 9.65
C ILE A 189 -6.68 -16.38 10.02
N ILE A 190 -5.56 -15.76 9.68
CA ILE A 190 -5.34 -14.34 9.80
C ILE A 190 -5.98 -13.64 8.60
N ARG A 191 -6.79 -12.60 8.84
CA ARG A 191 -7.33 -11.74 7.80
C ARG A 191 -6.43 -10.53 7.62
N LEU A 192 -5.59 -10.51 6.60
CA LEU A 192 -4.63 -9.42 6.35
C LEU A 192 -5.29 -8.04 6.26
N SER A 193 -6.56 -7.97 5.81
CA SER A 193 -7.33 -6.72 5.73
C SER A 193 -7.61 -6.06 7.09
N ASP A 194 -7.56 -6.82 8.19
CA ASP A 194 -7.94 -6.33 9.50
C ASP A 194 -6.84 -5.50 10.16
N SER A 195 -5.57 -5.65 9.74
CA SER A 195 -4.47 -4.83 10.24
C SER A 195 -4.68 -3.34 10.00
N GLY A 196 -5.17 -2.95 8.81
CA GLY A 196 -5.49 -1.55 8.50
C GLY A 196 -6.67 -0.99 9.30
N LYS A 197 -7.61 -1.85 9.72
CA LYS A 197 -8.72 -1.45 10.61
C LYS A 197 -8.21 -1.19 12.02
N LEU A 198 -7.38 -2.10 12.55
CA LEU A 198 -6.79 -1.93 13.88
C LEU A 198 -5.91 -0.68 13.96
N MET A 199 -5.14 -0.38 12.89
CA MET A 199 -4.35 0.85 12.80
C MET A 199 -5.22 2.11 12.96
N ALA A 200 -6.39 2.16 12.30
CA ALA A 200 -7.31 3.28 12.46
C ALA A 200 -7.92 3.37 13.87
N LEU A 201 -8.19 2.22 14.51
CA LEU A 201 -8.74 2.18 15.86
C LEU A 201 -7.72 2.58 16.93
N ALA A 202 -6.42 2.41 16.67
CA ALA A 202 -5.35 2.80 17.60
C ALA A 202 -5.38 4.30 17.94
N ALA A 203 -5.81 5.16 17.00
CA ALA A 203 -5.91 6.60 17.23
C ALA A 203 -7.02 7.01 18.24
N PHE A 204 -7.95 6.10 18.53
CA PHE A 204 -9.01 6.33 19.53
C PHE A 204 -8.62 5.87 20.94
N GLY A 205 -7.49 5.19 21.09
CA GLY A 205 -7.01 4.65 22.38
C GLY A 205 -5.89 5.50 22.96
N ASP A 206 -5.69 5.40 24.27
CA ASP A 206 -4.51 5.96 24.95
C ASP A 206 -3.54 4.84 25.32
N ALA A 207 -2.34 4.88 24.72
CA ALA A 207 -1.30 3.89 24.99
C ALA A 207 -0.61 4.08 26.34
N HIS A 208 -0.75 5.22 26.99
CA HIS A 208 -0.10 5.56 28.27
C HIS A 208 -1.01 5.36 29.49
N ASP A 209 -2.31 5.57 29.32
CA ASP A 209 -3.32 5.41 30.37
C ASP A 209 -4.24 4.20 30.09
N SER A 210 -3.64 3.05 29.81
CA SER A 210 -4.37 1.82 29.54
C SER A 210 -4.46 0.91 30.77
N ASP A 211 -5.57 0.17 30.88
CA ASP A 211 -5.81 -0.82 31.92
C ASP A 211 -4.63 -1.83 32.00
N PRO A 212 -4.07 -2.11 33.19
CA PRO A 212 -3.00 -3.08 33.37
C PRO A 212 -3.29 -4.47 32.78
N ASP A 213 -4.55 -4.92 32.79
CA ASP A 213 -4.94 -6.17 32.17
C ASP A 213 -4.86 -6.14 30.65
N VAL A 214 -5.20 -5.02 30.02
CA VAL A 214 -5.01 -4.79 28.58
C VAL A 214 -3.53 -4.84 28.23
N ILE A 215 -2.69 -4.13 28.99
CA ILE A 215 -1.23 -4.12 28.79
C ILE A 215 -0.66 -5.55 28.91
N ARG A 216 -1.07 -6.30 29.92
CA ARG A 216 -0.63 -7.67 30.15
C ARG A 216 -0.96 -8.60 28.97
N ILE A 217 -2.15 -8.47 28.39
CA ILE A 217 -2.54 -9.30 27.24
C ILE A 217 -1.75 -8.91 25.97
N VAL A 218 -1.53 -7.63 25.74
CA VAL A 218 -0.66 -7.17 24.63
C VAL A 218 0.76 -7.69 24.82
N ASP A 219 1.33 -7.60 26.01
CA ASP A 219 2.66 -8.15 26.33
C ASP A 219 2.71 -9.67 26.15
N GLN A 220 1.64 -10.39 26.52
CA GLN A 220 1.52 -11.83 26.25
C GLN A 220 1.55 -12.11 24.74
N LEU A 221 0.76 -11.36 23.96
CA LEU A 221 0.72 -11.50 22.51
C LEU A 221 2.11 -11.24 21.88
N LEU A 222 2.88 -10.28 22.40
CA LEU A 222 4.23 -9.96 21.94
C LEU A 222 5.27 -11.04 22.26
N ARG A 223 5.06 -11.86 23.30
CA ARG A 223 5.98 -12.95 23.70
C ARG A 223 5.78 -14.26 22.96
N ILE A 224 4.73 -14.40 22.17
CA ILE A 224 4.47 -15.61 21.40
C ILE A 224 5.41 -15.64 20.18
N ASP A 225 6.29 -16.63 20.11
CA ASP A 225 7.27 -16.73 19.01
C ASP A 225 6.61 -17.04 17.67
N ASN A 226 5.55 -17.85 17.64
CA ASN A 226 4.81 -18.20 16.43
C ASN A 226 3.30 -18.11 16.68
N LEU A 227 2.67 -17.12 16.05
CA LEU A 227 1.24 -16.84 16.19
C LEU A 227 0.35 -17.75 15.32
N PHE A 228 0.85 -18.31 14.23
CA PHE A 228 0.01 -19.03 13.28
C PHE A 228 -0.73 -20.24 13.84
N PRO A 229 -0.16 -21.05 14.75
CA PRO A 229 -0.91 -22.14 15.35
C PRO A 229 -1.75 -21.75 16.57
N VAL A 230 -1.69 -20.47 17.00
CA VAL A 230 -2.35 -20.04 18.25
C VAL A 230 -3.82 -19.69 17.96
N PRO A 231 -4.79 -20.49 18.44
CA PRO A 231 -6.19 -20.17 18.24
C PRO A 231 -6.62 -19.00 19.12
N LYS A 232 -7.60 -18.22 18.67
CA LYS A 232 -8.22 -17.13 19.41
C LYS A 232 -8.69 -17.56 20.81
N ALA A 233 -9.18 -18.80 20.94
CA ALA A 233 -9.65 -19.38 22.20
C ALA A 233 -8.59 -19.39 23.32
N THR A 234 -7.29 -19.32 22.98
CA THR A 234 -6.20 -19.17 23.95
C THR A 234 -6.38 -17.94 24.85
N PHE A 235 -7.09 -16.93 24.36
CA PHE A 235 -7.35 -15.68 25.07
C PHE A 235 -8.74 -15.60 25.70
N SER A 236 -9.48 -16.72 25.81
CA SER A 236 -10.87 -16.75 26.28
C SER A 236 -11.10 -16.19 27.69
N GLY A 237 -10.07 -16.19 28.55
CA GLY A 237 -10.12 -15.58 29.88
C GLY A 237 -9.73 -14.09 29.93
N SER A 238 -9.51 -13.46 28.79
CA SER A 238 -9.05 -12.08 28.66
C SER A 238 -10.22 -11.10 28.55
N PRO A 239 -10.11 -9.87 29.10
CA PRO A 239 -11.11 -8.81 28.87
C PRO A 239 -11.22 -8.39 27.40
N LEU A 240 -10.24 -8.74 26.55
CA LEU A 240 -10.25 -8.46 25.12
C LEU A 240 -11.01 -9.52 24.31
N PHE A 241 -11.27 -10.71 24.87
CA PHE A 241 -11.89 -11.79 24.13
C PHE A 241 -13.35 -11.46 23.79
N ASN A 242 -13.66 -11.34 22.50
CA ASN A 242 -15.02 -11.00 22.01
C ASN A 242 -15.59 -9.68 22.56
N CYS A 243 -14.75 -8.73 23.00
CA CYS A 243 -15.22 -7.46 23.55
C CYS A 243 -15.83 -6.51 22.49
N GLY A 244 -15.66 -6.83 21.22
CA GLY A 244 -16.00 -5.96 20.10
C GLY A 244 -14.82 -5.08 19.68
N VAL A 245 -14.55 -4.98 18.38
CA VAL A 245 -13.37 -4.28 17.85
C VAL A 245 -13.38 -2.76 18.08
N GLU A 246 -14.56 -2.16 18.26
CA GLU A 246 -14.73 -0.74 18.53
C GLU A 246 -14.92 -0.41 20.02
N SER A 247 -14.81 -1.41 20.90
CA SER A 247 -14.87 -1.19 22.35
C SER A 247 -13.63 -0.44 22.86
N ASP A 248 -13.78 0.28 23.99
CA ASP A 248 -12.66 1.01 24.58
C ASP A 248 -11.46 0.11 24.93
N PRO A 249 -11.64 -1.12 25.49
CA PRO A 249 -10.51 -2.04 25.67
C PRO A 249 -9.80 -2.42 24.37
N ALA A 250 -10.53 -2.62 23.27
CA ALA A 250 -9.93 -2.94 21.96
C ALA A 250 -9.12 -1.76 21.39
N LYS A 251 -9.65 -0.53 21.48
CA LYS A 251 -8.97 0.70 21.08
C LYS A 251 -7.70 0.92 21.91
N ALA A 252 -7.79 0.79 23.24
CA ALA A 252 -6.64 0.87 24.14
C ALA A 252 -5.58 -0.18 23.79
N ALA A 253 -5.97 -1.45 23.57
CA ALA A 253 -5.05 -2.51 23.17
C ALA A 253 -4.38 -2.23 21.81
N ALA A 254 -5.12 -1.67 20.85
CA ALA A 254 -4.57 -1.28 19.56
C ALA A 254 -3.48 -0.20 19.71
N ALA A 255 -3.73 0.83 20.52
CA ALA A 255 -2.76 1.89 20.80
C ALA A 255 -1.51 1.34 21.53
N VAL A 256 -1.69 0.51 22.56
CA VAL A 256 -0.58 -0.12 23.29
C VAL A 256 0.26 -1.01 22.37
N LEU A 257 -0.38 -1.84 21.53
CA LEU A 257 0.31 -2.73 20.61
C LEU A 257 1.12 -1.94 19.57
N THR A 258 0.52 -0.90 19.00
CA THR A 258 1.20 0.00 18.03
C THR A 258 2.47 0.58 18.64
N ARG A 259 2.39 1.15 19.84
CA ARG A 259 3.52 1.72 20.54
C ARG A 259 4.59 0.69 20.88
N ARG A 260 4.20 -0.46 21.47
CA ARG A 260 5.14 -1.51 21.93
C ARG A 260 5.94 -2.13 20.78
N ILE A 261 5.31 -2.37 19.64
CA ILE A 261 6.03 -2.86 18.45
C ILE A 261 7.06 -1.82 18.00
N PHE A 262 6.67 -0.56 17.86
CA PHE A 262 7.60 0.50 17.45
C PHE A 262 8.77 0.63 18.42
N GLU A 263 8.51 0.70 19.74
CA GLU A 263 9.53 0.81 20.79
C GLU A 263 10.56 -0.33 20.69
N ALA A 264 10.12 -1.58 20.47
CA ALA A 264 11.02 -2.73 20.34
C ALA A 264 11.98 -2.58 19.14
N PHE A 265 11.46 -2.09 18.00
CA PHE A 265 12.27 -1.86 16.80
C PHE A 265 13.17 -0.62 16.94
N ALA A 266 12.68 0.48 17.51
CA ALA A 266 13.45 1.69 17.76
C ALA A 266 14.63 1.42 18.70
N ASP A 267 14.39 0.70 19.80
CA ASP A 267 15.43 0.27 20.73
C ASP A 267 16.49 -0.61 20.05
N ALA A 268 16.10 -1.54 19.21
CA ALA A 268 17.01 -2.40 18.47
C ALA A 268 17.84 -1.60 17.46
N ALA A 269 17.24 -0.62 16.78
CA ALA A 269 17.92 0.27 15.85
C ALA A 269 18.99 1.12 16.57
N VAL A 270 18.60 1.82 17.64
CA VAL A 270 19.51 2.69 18.41
C VAL A 270 20.69 1.93 19.01
N ARG A 271 20.45 0.70 19.49
CA ARG A 271 21.53 -0.14 20.04
C ARG A 271 22.39 -0.84 19.00
N GLY A 272 21.81 -1.17 17.85
CA GLY A 272 22.40 -2.10 16.87
C GLY A 272 22.89 -1.48 15.58
N LEU A 273 22.45 -0.29 15.22
CA LEU A 273 22.79 0.35 13.95
C LEU A 273 23.57 1.65 14.16
N PRO A 274 24.48 2.00 13.24
CA PRO A 274 25.14 3.31 13.27
C PRO A 274 24.12 4.45 13.10
N ALA A 275 24.30 5.52 13.87
CA ALA A 275 23.51 6.74 13.68
C ALA A 275 23.92 7.46 12.37
N GLY A 276 22.98 8.20 11.79
CA GLY A 276 23.24 9.06 10.62
C GLY A 276 23.31 8.32 9.28
N ILE A 277 23.09 7.00 9.23
CA ILE A 277 22.92 6.27 7.97
C ILE A 277 21.47 6.36 7.48
N PRO A 278 21.19 6.21 6.17
CA PRO A 278 19.80 6.17 5.68
C PRO A 278 19.08 4.89 6.09
N LEU A 279 17.77 5.00 6.39
CA LEU A 279 16.84 3.89 6.62
C LEU A 279 15.95 3.69 5.39
N ARG A 280 15.89 2.46 4.91
CA ARG A 280 14.96 2.00 3.86
C ARG A 280 13.99 1.00 4.49
N ILE A 281 12.69 1.15 4.23
CA ILE A 281 11.65 0.33 4.87
C ILE A 281 10.92 -0.49 3.81
N SER A 282 10.74 -1.78 4.05
CA SER A 282 9.96 -2.70 3.23
C SER A 282 9.15 -3.67 4.13
N GLY A 283 8.23 -4.41 3.52
CA GLY A 283 7.28 -5.25 4.22
C GLY A 283 5.96 -4.53 4.50
N GLY A 284 4.87 -5.29 4.67
CA GLY A 284 3.52 -4.76 4.84
C GLY A 284 3.34 -3.77 6.00
N CYS A 285 4.16 -3.87 7.04
CA CYS A 285 4.17 -2.92 8.15
C CYS A 285 4.66 -1.52 7.74
N GLY A 286 5.39 -1.38 6.62
CA GLY A 286 5.75 -0.09 6.02
C GLY A 286 4.54 0.72 5.52
N LEU A 287 3.34 0.14 5.51
CA LEU A 287 2.08 0.85 5.25
C LEU A 287 1.50 1.54 6.49
N ASN A 288 2.10 1.34 7.67
CA ASN A 288 1.69 1.99 8.90
C ASN A 288 2.32 3.39 8.98
N CYS A 289 1.48 4.40 8.74
CA CYS A 289 1.91 5.79 8.65
C CYS A 289 2.35 6.39 9.99
N ASP A 290 1.82 5.89 11.13
CA ASP A 290 2.27 6.28 12.48
C ASP A 290 3.73 5.89 12.69
N TRP A 291 4.07 4.64 12.37
CA TRP A 291 5.43 4.15 12.51
C TRP A 291 6.40 4.86 11.58
N ASN A 292 5.98 5.14 10.33
CA ASN A 292 6.83 5.85 9.38
C ASN A 292 7.12 7.28 9.85
N ALA A 293 6.13 7.98 10.41
CA ALA A 293 6.33 9.29 11.04
C ALA A 293 7.27 9.17 12.24
N ALA A 294 7.05 8.20 13.14
CA ALA A 294 7.88 7.97 14.30
C ALA A 294 9.34 7.64 13.94
N TRP A 295 9.61 6.92 12.83
CA TRP A 295 10.98 6.70 12.34
C TRP A 295 11.68 8.00 11.93
N ARG A 296 10.98 8.95 11.33
CA ARG A 296 11.55 10.28 11.02
C ARG A 296 11.83 11.07 12.29
N ASP A 297 10.88 11.07 13.21
CA ASP A 297 10.95 11.85 14.46
C ASP A 297 12.02 11.31 15.42
N LEU A 298 12.38 10.03 15.30
CA LEU A 298 13.44 9.42 16.11
C LEU A 298 14.80 10.10 15.95
N GLY A 299 15.07 10.74 14.78
CA GLY A 299 16.31 11.47 14.52
C GLY A 299 17.58 10.63 14.49
N HIS A 300 17.47 9.29 14.51
CA HIS A 300 18.62 8.37 14.48
C HIS A 300 19.22 8.21 13.08
N PHE A 301 18.37 8.28 12.05
CA PHE A 301 18.74 8.08 10.66
C PHE A 301 18.83 9.41 9.90
N SER A 302 19.73 9.51 8.90
CA SER A 302 19.88 10.71 8.07
C SER A 302 18.69 10.94 7.15
N SER A 303 17.99 9.86 6.74
CA SER A 303 16.78 9.89 5.95
C SER A 303 15.98 8.61 6.17
N VAL A 304 14.66 8.68 5.98
CA VAL A 304 13.76 7.53 6.01
C VAL A 304 13.02 7.48 4.68
N PHE A 305 13.08 6.35 4.00
CA PHE A 305 12.38 6.12 2.73
C PHE A 305 11.55 4.85 2.80
N VAL A 306 10.30 4.96 2.37
CA VAL A 306 9.36 3.84 2.20
C VAL A 306 8.85 3.87 0.76
N PRO A 307 9.02 2.81 -0.04
CA PRO A 307 8.47 2.78 -1.39
C PRO A 307 6.93 2.72 -1.37
N PRO A 308 6.24 3.11 -2.46
CA PRO A 308 4.77 3.09 -2.52
C PRO A 308 4.17 1.68 -2.41
N CYS A 309 4.94 0.64 -2.73
CA CYS A 309 4.54 -0.77 -2.65
C CYS A 309 5.47 -1.57 -1.72
N PRO A 310 5.51 -1.26 -0.40
CA PRO A 310 6.43 -1.93 0.51
C PRO A 310 5.99 -3.37 0.84
N ASN A 311 4.70 -3.70 0.66
CA ASN A 311 4.12 -5.02 0.90
C ASN A 311 4.49 -6.03 -0.21
N ASP A 312 4.02 -7.26 -0.08
CA ASP A 312 4.33 -8.38 -0.98
C ASP A 312 4.01 -8.12 -2.45
N SER A 313 3.05 -7.24 -2.76
CA SER A 313 2.77 -6.87 -4.14
C SER A 313 3.96 -6.19 -4.84
N GLY A 314 4.88 -5.59 -4.08
CA GLY A 314 6.15 -5.06 -4.57
C GLY A 314 7.28 -6.07 -4.72
N SER A 315 7.09 -7.33 -4.30
CA SER A 315 8.18 -8.33 -4.31
C SER A 315 8.64 -8.71 -5.72
N ALA A 316 7.73 -8.73 -6.72
CA ALA A 316 8.17 -8.93 -8.11
C ALA A 316 9.13 -7.84 -8.57
N LEU A 317 8.83 -6.58 -8.20
CA LEU A 317 9.69 -5.44 -8.52
C LEU A 317 11.05 -5.56 -7.79
N GLY A 318 11.04 -5.95 -6.51
CA GLY A 318 12.28 -6.21 -5.76
C GLY A 318 13.12 -7.34 -6.38
N THR A 319 12.48 -8.42 -6.84
CA THR A 319 13.15 -9.50 -7.56
C THR A 319 13.71 -9.06 -8.92
N ALA A 320 12.99 -8.19 -9.65
CA ALA A 320 13.47 -7.62 -10.91
C ALA A 320 14.71 -6.74 -10.70
N ILE A 321 14.68 -5.92 -9.65
CA ILE A 321 15.79 -5.06 -9.22
C ILE A 321 17.03 -5.92 -8.87
N ASP A 322 16.83 -7.00 -8.10
CA ASP A 322 17.93 -7.91 -7.73
C ASP A 322 18.52 -8.62 -8.94
N ALA A 323 17.67 -9.11 -9.85
CA ALA A 323 18.10 -9.73 -11.10
C ALA A 323 18.89 -8.74 -12.00
N GLN A 324 18.45 -7.48 -12.06
CA GLN A 324 19.19 -6.41 -12.74
C GLN A 324 20.55 -6.19 -12.08
N ALA A 325 20.58 -6.03 -10.75
CA ALA A 325 21.80 -5.81 -9.99
C ALA A 325 22.80 -6.95 -10.17
N ALA A 326 22.34 -8.20 -10.21
CA ALA A 326 23.18 -9.37 -10.46
C ALA A 326 23.87 -9.35 -11.84
N VAL A 327 23.30 -8.66 -12.83
CA VAL A 327 23.87 -8.57 -14.19
C VAL A 327 24.64 -7.27 -14.40
N THR A 328 24.18 -6.16 -13.86
CA THR A 328 24.72 -4.81 -14.13
C THR A 328 25.60 -4.27 -13.01
N GLY A 329 25.51 -4.84 -11.81
CA GLY A 329 26.15 -4.33 -10.59
C GLY A 329 25.37 -3.19 -9.90
N SER A 330 24.26 -2.72 -10.49
CA SER A 330 23.45 -1.62 -9.93
C SER A 330 22.00 -2.03 -9.68
N PRO A 331 21.48 -1.88 -8.45
CA PRO A 331 20.08 -2.10 -8.14
C PRO A 331 19.18 -0.89 -8.49
N HIS A 332 19.76 0.28 -8.76
CA HIS A 332 18.96 1.49 -8.98
C HIS A 332 18.15 1.41 -10.26
N VAL A 333 16.88 1.84 -10.18
CA VAL A 333 15.91 1.84 -11.27
C VAL A 333 15.33 3.24 -11.39
N ASP A 334 15.25 3.74 -12.64
CA ASP A 334 14.43 4.89 -12.98
C ASP A 334 12.97 4.42 -13.04
N TRP A 335 12.10 5.03 -12.20
CA TRP A 335 10.73 4.58 -12.04
C TRP A 335 9.75 5.72 -11.78
N ASP A 336 8.51 5.47 -12.15
CA ASP A 336 7.36 6.30 -11.87
C ASP A 336 6.33 5.47 -11.09
N VAL A 337 5.66 6.10 -10.13
CA VAL A 337 4.58 5.46 -9.37
C VAL A 337 3.41 5.06 -10.27
N TYR A 338 3.19 5.73 -11.38
CA TYR A 338 2.16 5.41 -12.37
C TYR A 338 2.64 4.39 -13.41
N SER A 339 3.08 3.24 -12.93
CA SER A 339 3.64 2.15 -13.74
C SER A 339 2.72 0.94 -13.92
N GLY A 340 1.42 1.07 -13.60
CA GLY A 340 0.40 0.04 -13.86
C GLY A 340 -0.09 -0.01 -15.31
N LEU A 341 -1.32 -0.51 -15.53
CA LEU A 341 -1.98 -0.51 -16.85
C LEU A 341 -2.74 0.80 -17.10
N GLU A 342 -2.96 1.08 -18.37
CA GLU A 342 -3.79 2.17 -18.83
C GLU A 342 -5.27 1.87 -18.60
N PHE A 343 -6.08 2.93 -18.58
CA PHE A 343 -7.52 2.79 -18.55
C PHE A 343 -8.05 2.33 -19.92
N VAL A 344 -9.06 1.45 -19.91
CA VAL A 344 -9.69 0.92 -21.13
C VAL A 344 -11.01 1.62 -21.34
N ASP A 345 -11.14 2.31 -22.47
CA ASP A 345 -12.37 2.97 -22.91
C ASP A 345 -13.19 1.98 -23.77
N ASP A 346 -13.96 1.12 -23.07
CA ASP A 346 -14.73 0.04 -23.69
C ASP A 346 -16.24 0.30 -23.78
N GLU A 347 -16.72 1.49 -23.33
CA GLU A 347 -18.13 1.85 -23.34
C GLU A 347 -18.30 3.37 -23.45
N GLU A 348 -19.24 3.83 -24.27
CA GLU A 348 -19.66 5.24 -24.27
C GLU A 348 -20.78 5.44 -23.24
N PRO A 349 -20.62 6.34 -22.25
CA PRO A 349 -21.67 6.63 -21.26
C PRO A 349 -22.95 7.15 -21.91
N ASP A 350 -24.10 6.70 -21.43
CA ASP A 350 -25.42 7.09 -21.92
C ASP A 350 -25.60 8.63 -21.87
N PRO A 351 -25.74 9.33 -23.01
CA PRO A 351 -25.85 10.78 -23.05
C PRO A 351 -27.16 11.31 -22.42
N THR A 352 -28.15 10.46 -22.17
CA THR A 352 -29.36 10.84 -21.42
C THR A 352 -29.12 10.91 -19.91
N ARG A 353 -28.05 10.32 -19.44
CA ARG A 353 -27.65 10.25 -18.01
C ARG A 353 -26.39 11.03 -17.72
N TRP A 354 -25.47 11.14 -18.68
CA TRP A 354 -24.17 11.75 -18.54
C TRP A 354 -23.92 12.80 -19.63
N ARG A 355 -23.72 14.05 -19.21
CA ARG A 355 -23.31 15.12 -20.11
C ARG A 355 -21.80 15.08 -20.28
N ARG A 356 -21.34 14.77 -21.48
CA ARG A 356 -19.92 14.80 -21.86
C ARG A 356 -19.48 16.23 -22.21
N GLN A 357 -18.31 16.64 -21.71
CA GLN A 357 -17.70 17.94 -22.01
C GLN A 357 -16.17 17.87 -21.82
N PRO A 358 -15.38 18.76 -22.43
CA PRO A 358 -13.96 18.88 -22.12
C PRO A 358 -13.75 19.20 -20.63
N LEU A 359 -12.68 18.67 -20.05
CA LEU A 359 -12.30 18.98 -18.68
C LEU A 359 -11.85 20.45 -18.59
N ASP A 360 -12.51 21.21 -17.75
CA ASP A 360 -12.09 22.52 -17.29
C ASP A 360 -11.90 22.48 -15.76
N SER A 361 -10.64 22.59 -15.32
CA SER A 361 -10.29 22.47 -13.89
C SER A 361 -10.96 23.54 -13.04
N GLY A 362 -11.20 24.75 -13.57
CA GLY A 362 -11.88 25.83 -12.85
C GLY A 362 -13.36 25.53 -12.60
N SER A 363 -14.06 25.01 -13.60
CA SER A 363 -15.46 24.61 -13.50
C SER A 363 -15.63 23.38 -12.61
N LEU A 364 -14.72 22.40 -12.72
CA LEU A 364 -14.74 21.21 -11.87
C LEU A 364 -14.44 21.57 -10.40
N ALA A 365 -13.45 22.44 -10.13
CA ALA A 365 -13.15 22.94 -8.80
C ALA A 365 -14.36 23.67 -8.18
N ARG A 366 -15.11 24.44 -8.98
CA ARG A 366 -16.36 25.07 -8.54
C ARG A 366 -17.42 24.03 -8.17
N ALA A 367 -17.61 23.01 -8.98
CA ALA A 367 -18.57 21.94 -8.72
C ALA A 367 -18.24 21.19 -7.42
N ILE A 368 -16.95 20.91 -7.17
CA ILE A 368 -16.50 20.29 -5.92
C ILE A 368 -16.72 21.24 -4.72
N ALA A 369 -16.30 22.50 -4.81
CA ALA A 369 -16.32 23.44 -3.69
C ALA A 369 -17.73 23.91 -3.33
N ASP A 370 -18.56 24.28 -4.32
CA ASP A 370 -19.85 24.94 -4.08
C ASP A 370 -21.02 23.95 -4.04
N GLU A 371 -20.96 22.90 -4.88
CA GLU A 371 -22.03 21.90 -5.02
C GLU A 371 -21.73 20.62 -4.26
N ARG A 372 -20.54 20.51 -3.63
CA ARG A 372 -20.05 19.33 -2.88
C ARG A 372 -20.13 18.04 -3.70
N ARG A 373 -19.80 18.14 -4.97
CA ARG A 373 -19.82 16.99 -5.90
C ARG A 373 -18.65 16.06 -5.62
N ILE A 374 -18.91 14.76 -5.70
CA ILE A 374 -17.89 13.71 -5.62
C ILE A 374 -17.53 13.30 -7.03
N VAL A 375 -16.24 13.28 -7.32
CA VAL A 375 -15.68 13.04 -8.65
C VAL A 375 -14.93 11.72 -8.67
N ALA A 376 -15.31 10.80 -9.55
CA ALA A 376 -14.48 9.66 -9.92
C ALA A 376 -13.42 10.15 -10.93
N TRP A 377 -12.17 10.16 -10.49
CA TRP A 377 -11.04 10.73 -11.20
C TRP A 377 -10.12 9.63 -11.74
N VAL A 378 -10.01 9.55 -13.06
CA VAL A 378 -9.21 8.56 -13.79
C VAL A 378 -8.24 9.27 -14.71
N GLN A 379 -6.94 9.01 -14.52
CA GLN A 379 -5.86 9.53 -15.35
C GLN A 379 -4.92 8.39 -15.76
N GLY A 380 -4.39 8.44 -16.96
CA GLY A 380 -3.33 7.58 -17.48
C GLY A 380 -3.28 6.16 -16.91
N ARG A 381 -2.07 5.72 -16.56
CA ARG A 381 -1.78 4.43 -15.94
C ARG A 381 -2.08 4.46 -14.44
N TRP A 382 -2.53 3.32 -13.86
CA TRP A 382 -2.73 3.27 -12.41
C TRP A 382 -1.40 3.30 -11.64
N GLU A 383 -1.49 3.75 -10.40
CA GLU A 383 -0.40 3.80 -9.44
C GLU A 383 -0.02 2.41 -8.91
N ILE A 384 1.28 2.16 -8.66
CA ILE A 384 1.77 0.98 -7.94
C ILE A 384 1.55 1.15 -6.42
N GLY A 385 1.34 0.02 -5.71
CA GLY A 385 1.06 0.01 -4.28
C GLY A 385 -0.43 0.18 -3.95
N PRO A 386 -0.80 0.03 -2.67
CA PRO A 386 -2.21 -0.08 -2.24
C PRO A 386 -2.91 1.27 -2.06
N ARG A 387 -2.22 2.39 -2.30
CA ARG A 387 -2.78 3.73 -2.13
C ARG A 387 -3.30 4.28 -3.45
N ALA A 388 -4.37 5.06 -3.41
CA ALA A 388 -4.79 5.88 -4.54
C ALA A 388 -4.00 7.19 -4.51
N LEU A 389 -3.28 7.45 -5.58
CA LEU A 389 -2.34 8.58 -5.68
C LEU A 389 -2.72 9.56 -6.81
N GLY A 390 -4.00 9.61 -7.15
CA GLY A 390 -4.51 10.60 -8.09
C GLY A 390 -4.72 10.11 -9.52
N ASN A 391 -4.55 8.80 -9.80
CA ASN A 391 -4.90 8.24 -11.10
C ASN A 391 -6.10 7.29 -11.06
N ARG A 392 -6.42 6.72 -9.89
CA ARG A 392 -7.66 5.95 -9.64
C ARG A 392 -8.26 6.40 -8.30
N SER A 393 -8.85 7.61 -8.29
CA SER A 393 -9.25 8.32 -7.08
C SER A 393 -10.73 8.71 -7.09
N LEU A 394 -11.33 8.79 -5.91
CA LEU A 394 -12.52 9.59 -5.65
C LEU A 394 -12.05 10.87 -4.97
N LEU A 395 -12.37 12.00 -5.58
CA LEU A 395 -12.02 13.34 -5.09
C LEU A 395 -13.27 14.07 -4.61
N ALA A 396 -13.15 14.83 -3.52
CA ALA A 396 -14.26 15.59 -2.95
C ALA A 396 -13.77 16.77 -2.10
N ASP A 397 -14.69 17.61 -1.69
CA ASP A 397 -14.49 18.73 -0.78
C ASP A 397 -13.94 18.28 0.58
N PRO A 398 -12.88 18.92 1.14
CA PRO A 398 -12.24 18.50 2.38
C PRO A 398 -12.81 19.17 3.62
N PHE A 399 -13.76 20.12 3.49
CA PHE A 399 -14.14 21.04 4.57
C PHE A 399 -15.27 20.52 5.47
N HIS A 400 -16.07 19.56 4.99
CA HIS A 400 -17.30 19.16 5.66
C HIS A 400 -17.28 17.70 6.09
N ASP A 401 -17.63 17.41 7.34
CA ASP A 401 -17.71 16.03 7.87
C ASP A 401 -18.67 15.15 7.06
N GLU A 402 -19.76 15.73 6.57
CA GLU A 402 -20.75 15.02 5.73
C GLU A 402 -20.12 14.50 4.42
N THR A 403 -19.07 15.15 3.90
CA THR A 403 -18.32 14.66 2.74
C THR A 403 -17.58 13.37 3.09
N ARG A 404 -16.93 13.31 4.26
CA ARG A 404 -16.29 12.08 4.77
C ARG A 404 -17.31 10.97 4.90
N ASP A 405 -18.46 11.25 5.51
CA ASP A 405 -19.49 10.25 5.77
C ASP A 405 -20.09 9.73 4.45
N ARG A 406 -20.33 10.63 3.47
CA ARG A 406 -20.76 10.24 2.11
C ARG A 406 -19.72 9.38 1.40
N LEU A 407 -18.42 9.72 1.47
CA LEU A 407 -17.34 8.92 0.89
C LEU A 407 -17.26 7.54 1.55
N ASN A 408 -17.40 7.44 2.88
CA ASN A 408 -17.42 6.16 3.59
C ASN A 408 -18.63 5.31 3.19
N ALA A 409 -19.81 5.91 3.03
CA ALA A 409 -21.01 5.22 2.53
C ALA A 409 -20.82 4.70 1.08
N ILE A 410 -20.29 5.52 0.17
CA ILE A 410 -19.93 5.11 -1.21
C ILE A 410 -18.99 3.92 -1.19
N LYS A 411 -18.01 3.90 -0.29
CA LYS A 411 -17.00 2.85 -0.14
C LYS A 411 -17.49 1.64 0.66
N TRP A 412 -18.69 1.67 1.25
CA TRP A 412 -19.21 0.62 2.16
C TRP A 412 -18.19 0.23 3.22
N ARG A 413 -17.60 1.19 3.88
CA ARG A 413 -16.60 0.97 4.91
C ARG A 413 -17.02 1.59 6.22
N GLU A 414 -16.37 1.19 7.28
CA GLU A 414 -16.64 1.59 8.64
C GLU A 414 -16.49 3.12 8.81
N ASP A 415 -17.42 3.78 9.54
CA ASP A 415 -17.49 5.23 9.68
C ASP A 415 -16.29 5.85 10.42
N TYR A 416 -15.64 5.08 11.30
CA TYR A 416 -14.44 5.53 12.01
C TYR A 416 -13.19 5.68 11.12
N ARG A 417 -13.23 5.20 9.89
CA ARG A 417 -12.07 5.27 8.99
C ARG A 417 -11.90 6.67 8.41
N PRO A 418 -10.70 7.26 8.58
CA PRO A 418 -10.42 8.58 8.02
C PRO A 418 -10.38 8.54 6.49
N VAL A 419 -10.71 9.66 5.85
CA VAL A 419 -10.43 9.94 4.44
C VAL A 419 -9.12 10.69 4.36
N ALA A 420 -8.25 10.28 3.44
CA ALA A 420 -6.96 10.92 3.25
C ALA A 420 -7.10 12.19 2.37
N PRO A 421 -6.29 13.24 2.58
CA PRO A 421 -6.19 14.35 1.64
C PRO A 421 -5.12 14.09 0.58
N CYS A 422 -5.31 14.69 -0.62
CA CYS A 422 -4.22 15.12 -1.49
C CYS A 422 -4.08 16.63 -1.39
N ALA A 423 -2.85 17.12 -1.33
CA ALA A 423 -2.54 18.52 -1.12
C ALA A 423 -1.45 18.99 -2.08
N ARG A 424 -1.63 20.16 -2.64
CA ARG A 424 -0.62 20.83 -3.44
C ARG A 424 0.60 21.15 -2.55
N VAL A 425 1.82 20.93 -3.05
CA VAL A 425 3.06 21.14 -2.27
C VAL A 425 3.18 22.59 -1.75
N GLU A 426 2.67 23.57 -2.51
CA GLU A 426 2.67 24.97 -2.16
C GLU A 426 1.77 25.32 -0.97
N ASP A 427 0.82 24.46 -0.64
CA ASP A 427 -0.12 24.68 0.47
C ASP A 427 0.24 23.90 1.75
N LEU A 428 1.29 23.07 1.72
CA LEU A 428 1.63 22.19 2.86
C LEU A 428 1.83 22.97 4.16
N ALA A 429 2.68 24.01 4.13
CA ALA A 429 3.00 24.79 5.32
C ALA A 429 1.77 25.54 5.93
N SER A 430 0.76 25.84 5.12
CA SER A 430 -0.47 26.49 5.58
C SER A 430 -1.49 25.48 6.11
N ALA A 431 -1.56 24.29 5.52
CA ALA A 431 -2.56 23.28 5.81
C ALA A 431 -2.12 22.29 6.91
N PHE A 432 -0.81 22.01 7.02
CA PHE A 432 -0.24 21.00 7.92
C PHE A 432 0.93 21.58 8.74
N GLU A 433 1.30 20.92 9.83
CA GLU A 433 2.44 21.33 10.66
C GLU A 433 3.79 20.98 10.02
N GLU A 434 3.85 19.82 9.36
CA GLU A 434 5.04 19.31 8.67
C GLU A 434 4.89 19.56 7.16
N ASP A 435 5.93 20.13 6.53
CA ASP A 435 5.92 20.58 5.14
C ASP A 435 6.78 19.74 4.18
N PHE A 436 7.27 18.56 4.61
CA PHE A 436 8.04 17.67 3.72
C PHE A 436 7.17 17.03 2.63
N GLU A 437 7.76 16.65 1.52
CA GLU A 437 7.04 15.95 0.45
C GLU A 437 6.84 14.46 0.77
N ASP A 438 5.62 13.97 0.54
CA ASP A 438 5.21 12.56 0.60
C ASP A 438 4.22 12.28 -0.54
N PRO A 439 4.70 12.03 -1.76
CA PRO A 439 3.82 11.76 -2.88
C PRO A 439 3.12 10.40 -2.79
N TYR A 440 3.51 9.54 -1.85
CA TYR A 440 3.03 8.16 -1.73
C TYR A 440 2.06 7.93 -0.57
N MET A 441 1.69 8.97 0.19
CA MET A 441 0.69 8.88 1.26
C MET A 441 1.11 7.87 2.36
N LEU A 442 2.37 7.97 2.84
CA LEU A 442 2.98 6.99 3.75
C LEU A 442 3.27 7.53 5.15
N TYR A 443 2.99 8.81 5.42
CA TYR A 443 3.23 9.45 6.71
C TYR A 443 1.97 10.15 7.19
N PHE A 444 1.75 10.15 8.51
CA PHE A 444 0.79 11.07 9.13
C PHE A 444 1.42 12.41 9.41
N ARG A 445 0.58 13.47 9.39
CA ARG A 445 0.91 14.86 9.73
C ARG A 445 -0.18 15.47 10.59
N ARG A 446 0.17 16.43 11.43
CA ARG A 446 -0.81 17.22 12.15
C ARG A 446 -1.50 18.21 11.22
N VAL A 447 -2.82 18.29 11.30
CA VAL A 447 -3.62 19.27 10.53
C VAL A 447 -3.58 20.61 11.23
N ARG A 448 -3.13 21.64 10.52
CA ARG A 448 -3.09 23.04 11.00
C ARG A 448 -4.35 23.79 10.64
N ASP A 449 -4.81 23.66 9.40
CA ASP A 449 -6.03 24.34 8.94
C ASP A 449 -7.27 23.59 9.41
N ARG A 450 -7.92 24.14 10.46
CA ARG A 450 -9.11 23.56 11.09
C ARG A 450 -10.33 23.45 10.17
N ARG A 451 -10.30 24.09 8.98
CA ARG A 451 -11.36 23.94 8.00
C ARG A 451 -11.39 22.57 7.36
N LEU A 452 -10.27 21.82 7.38
CA LEU A 452 -10.10 20.53 6.74
C LEU A 452 -10.75 19.37 7.53
N ALA A 453 -12.00 19.53 7.96
CA ALA A 453 -12.71 18.61 8.85
C ALA A 453 -12.86 17.20 8.26
N ALA A 454 -13.21 17.07 6.97
CA ALA A 454 -13.45 15.77 6.33
C ALA A 454 -12.19 14.87 6.25
N VAL A 455 -11.00 15.46 6.32
CA VAL A 455 -9.72 14.74 6.19
C VAL A 455 -8.90 14.70 7.49
N THR A 456 -9.44 15.29 8.56
CA THR A 456 -8.81 15.30 9.89
C THR A 456 -9.30 14.10 10.69
N HIS A 457 -8.38 13.26 11.15
CA HIS A 457 -8.69 12.15 12.03
C HIS A 457 -8.92 12.62 13.49
N VAL A 458 -9.46 11.75 14.35
CA VAL A 458 -9.83 12.07 15.74
C VAL A 458 -8.67 12.57 16.60
N ASP A 459 -7.45 12.17 16.27
CA ASP A 459 -6.22 12.60 16.93
C ASP A 459 -5.63 13.90 16.35
N GLY A 460 -6.32 14.53 15.39
CA GLY A 460 -5.87 15.75 14.71
C GLY A 460 -4.87 15.50 13.57
N SER A 461 -4.62 14.24 13.19
CA SER A 461 -3.72 13.89 12.09
C SER A 461 -4.43 13.71 10.75
N ALA A 462 -3.65 13.70 9.67
CA ALA A 462 -4.09 13.31 8.33
C ALA A 462 -2.97 12.59 7.59
N ARG A 463 -3.33 11.64 6.72
CA ARG A 463 -2.39 10.93 5.84
C ARG A 463 -2.36 11.61 4.49
N VAL A 464 -1.44 12.54 4.32
CA VAL A 464 -1.40 13.46 3.19
C VAL A 464 -0.65 12.86 2.01
N GLN A 465 -1.25 12.91 0.81
CA GLN A 465 -0.50 12.82 -0.44
C GLN A 465 -0.05 14.22 -0.85
N THR A 466 1.23 14.44 -1.05
CA THR A 466 1.72 15.69 -1.65
C THR A 466 1.71 15.59 -3.17
N VAL A 467 1.27 16.66 -3.84
CA VAL A 467 1.13 16.72 -5.30
C VAL A 467 1.86 17.95 -5.81
N SER A 468 2.85 17.74 -6.66
CA SER A 468 3.52 18.78 -7.44
C SER A 468 3.14 18.70 -8.92
N ALA A 469 3.46 19.76 -9.67
CA ALA A 469 3.25 19.77 -11.12
C ALA A 469 4.11 18.73 -11.86
N GLU A 470 5.24 18.33 -11.26
CA GLU A 470 6.16 17.33 -11.79
C GLU A 470 5.65 15.92 -11.53
N THR A 471 5.05 15.67 -10.37
CA THR A 471 4.61 14.33 -9.97
C THR A 471 3.25 13.94 -10.56
N ASN A 472 2.28 14.88 -10.62
CA ASN A 472 0.96 14.64 -11.21
C ASN A 472 0.35 15.96 -11.69
N ARG A 473 0.65 16.36 -12.90
CA ARG A 473 0.21 17.64 -13.50
C ARG A 473 -1.30 17.80 -13.52
N PRO A 474 -2.12 16.83 -14.01
CA PRO A 474 -3.56 17.00 -14.06
C PRO A 474 -4.20 17.22 -12.67
N LEU A 475 -3.76 16.48 -11.65
CA LEU A 475 -4.26 16.65 -10.29
C LEU A 475 -3.77 17.96 -9.68
N HIS A 476 -2.53 18.36 -9.93
CA HIS A 476 -1.99 19.64 -9.47
C HIS A 476 -2.75 20.84 -10.06
N ASP A 477 -3.11 20.77 -11.34
CA ASP A 477 -3.89 21.84 -12.02
C ASP A 477 -5.30 21.95 -11.40
N LEU A 478 -5.96 20.82 -11.07
CA LEU A 478 -7.23 20.81 -10.34
C LEU A 478 -7.09 21.40 -8.93
N LEU A 479 -6.07 20.98 -8.18
CA LEU A 479 -5.79 21.51 -6.84
C LEU A 479 -5.49 23.01 -6.87
N THR A 480 -4.81 23.50 -7.92
CA THR A 480 -4.52 24.92 -8.12
C THR A 480 -5.80 25.71 -8.38
N ALA A 481 -6.69 25.20 -9.24
CA ALA A 481 -7.99 25.82 -9.47
C ALA A 481 -8.87 25.81 -8.21
N PHE A 482 -8.80 24.74 -7.41
CA PHE A 482 -9.49 24.65 -6.14
C PHE A 482 -8.93 25.65 -5.10
N ALA A 483 -7.61 25.82 -5.03
CA ALA A 483 -6.94 26.80 -4.17
C ALA A 483 -7.35 28.24 -4.51
N HIS A 484 -7.45 28.59 -5.79
CA HIS A 484 -7.91 29.91 -6.22
C HIS A 484 -9.33 30.23 -5.73
N ARG A 485 -10.17 29.20 -5.54
CA ARG A 485 -11.55 29.39 -5.09
C ARG A 485 -11.70 29.38 -3.57
N THR A 486 -10.95 28.52 -2.87
CA THR A 486 -11.15 28.21 -1.44
C THR A 486 -10.06 28.75 -0.54
N GLY A 487 -8.93 29.16 -1.13
CA GLY A 487 -7.74 29.62 -0.42
C GLY A 487 -6.77 28.50 -0.01
N VAL A 488 -7.06 27.21 -0.35
CA VAL A 488 -6.16 26.08 -0.07
C VAL A 488 -6.37 24.96 -1.10
N GLY A 489 -5.28 24.43 -1.66
CA GLY A 489 -5.30 23.37 -2.65
C GLY A 489 -5.25 21.97 -2.02
N VAL A 490 -6.31 21.62 -1.31
CA VAL A 490 -6.48 20.32 -0.63
C VAL A 490 -7.82 19.71 -1.03
N LEU A 491 -7.84 18.43 -1.38
CA LEU A 491 -9.07 17.66 -1.65
C LEU A 491 -9.04 16.35 -0.85
N CYS A 492 -10.21 15.81 -0.53
CA CYS A 492 -10.34 14.40 -0.16
C CYS A 492 -9.82 13.51 -1.29
N ASN A 493 -9.05 12.48 -0.97
CA ASN A 493 -8.58 11.46 -1.91
C ASN A 493 -8.77 10.06 -1.32
N THR A 494 -9.63 9.26 -1.91
CA THR A 494 -9.77 7.84 -1.59
C THR A 494 -9.82 6.99 -2.86
N SER A 495 -9.50 5.69 -2.75
CA SER A 495 -9.34 4.82 -3.91
C SER A 495 -10.64 4.62 -4.69
N LEU A 496 -10.55 4.73 -6.01
CA LEU A 496 -11.61 4.39 -6.95
C LEU A 496 -11.55 2.89 -7.24
N ASN A 497 -12.23 2.10 -6.42
CA ASN A 497 -12.28 0.64 -6.52
C ASN A 497 -13.59 0.10 -5.96
N PHE A 498 -13.98 -1.08 -6.42
CA PHE A 498 -15.05 -1.84 -5.77
C PHE A 498 -14.59 -2.27 -4.36
N ASN A 499 -15.53 -2.31 -3.41
CA ASN A 499 -15.21 -2.63 -2.03
C ASN A 499 -14.46 -3.97 -1.90
N GLY A 500 -13.25 -3.93 -1.34
CA GLY A 500 -12.40 -5.12 -1.17
C GLY A 500 -11.92 -5.77 -2.47
N ARG A 501 -12.03 -5.08 -3.62
CA ARG A 501 -11.66 -5.57 -4.94
C ARG A 501 -10.70 -4.59 -5.63
N GLY A 502 -10.25 -4.94 -6.83
CA GLY A 502 -9.31 -4.15 -7.61
C GLY A 502 -9.81 -2.76 -8.02
N PHE A 503 -8.91 -1.99 -8.64
CA PHE A 503 -9.23 -0.69 -9.19
C PHE A 503 -10.27 -0.77 -10.31
N ILE A 504 -10.95 0.35 -10.57
CA ILE A 504 -11.82 0.52 -11.72
C ILE A 504 -10.94 0.96 -12.90
N ASN A 505 -10.77 0.07 -13.88
CA ASN A 505 -9.84 0.24 -14.99
C ASN A 505 -10.53 0.25 -16.37
N ARG A 506 -11.87 0.20 -16.41
CA ARG A 506 -12.67 0.19 -17.64
C ARG A 506 -13.83 1.16 -17.52
N MET A 507 -14.21 1.77 -18.65
CA MET A 507 -15.33 2.72 -18.68
C MET A 507 -16.65 2.05 -18.27
N SER A 508 -16.92 0.83 -18.77
CA SER A 508 -18.10 0.04 -18.39
C SER A 508 -18.22 -0.16 -16.86
N HIS A 509 -17.10 -0.43 -16.19
CA HIS A 509 -17.07 -0.56 -14.72
C HIS A 509 -17.22 0.79 -14.02
N LEU A 510 -16.63 1.86 -14.59
CA LEU A 510 -16.70 3.21 -14.04
C LEU A 510 -18.13 3.74 -14.03
N VAL A 511 -18.81 3.63 -15.18
CA VAL A 511 -20.23 4.03 -15.33
C VAL A 511 -21.10 3.26 -14.34
N SER A 512 -21.00 1.92 -14.35
CA SER A 512 -21.74 1.06 -13.42
C SER A 512 -21.50 1.42 -11.96
N TYR A 513 -20.23 1.67 -11.58
CA TYR A 513 -19.87 2.08 -10.22
C TYR A 513 -20.50 3.42 -9.84
N CYS A 514 -20.36 4.43 -10.69
CA CYS A 514 -20.86 5.77 -10.39
C CYS A 514 -22.38 5.80 -10.28
N GLU A 515 -23.07 5.01 -11.11
CA GLU A 515 -24.53 4.90 -11.05
C GLU A 515 -25.03 4.19 -9.81
N GLN A 516 -24.38 3.09 -9.42
CA GLN A 516 -24.76 2.30 -8.24
C GLN A 516 -24.42 3.00 -6.91
N ARG A 517 -23.41 3.89 -6.91
CA ARG A 517 -22.87 4.52 -5.70
C ARG A 517 -23.22 6.00 -5.56
N ASP A 518 -24.03 6.52 -6.44
CA ASP A 518 -24.42 7.93 -6.47
C ASP A 518 -23.23 8.89 -6.48
N VAL A 519 -22.25 8.60 -7.34
CA VAL A 519 -21.14 9.51 -7.64
C VAL A 519 -21.60 10.53 -8.67
N ASP A 520 -21.27 11.80 -8.47
CA ASP A 520 -21.84 12.91 -9.24
C ASP A 520 -21.20 13.09 -10.61
N ASP A 521 -19.88 12.90 -10.69
CA ASP A 521 -19.08 13.17 -11.88
C ASP A 521 -18.05 12.07 -12.13
N MET A 522 -17.69 11.92 -13.41
CA MET A 522 -16.55 11.12 -13.85
C MET A 522 -15.61 12.00 -14.67
N VAL A 523 -14.32 11.90 -14.42
CA VAL A 523 -13.27 12.47 -15.25
C VAL A 523 -12.37 11.35 -15.75
N VAL A 524 -12.22 11.26 -17.08
CA VAL A 524 -11.34 10.29 -17.72
C VAL A 524 -10.43 11.04 -18.71
N GLY A 525 -9.15 11.13 -18.40
CA GLY A 525 -8.22 11.97 -19.13
C GLY A 525 -8.70 13.42 -19.18
N ASP A 526 -8.87 13.95 -20.39
CA ASP A 526 -9.32 15.32 -20.63
C ASP A 526 -10.84 15.45 -20.81
N THR A 527 -11.61 14.41 -20.45
CA THR A 527 -13.07 14.41 -20.61
C THR A 527 -13.75 14.36 -19.24
N TRP A 528 -14.72 15.27 -19.06
CA TRP A 528 -15.58 15.33 -17.90
C TRP A 528 -17.00 14.88 -18.25
N TYR A 529 -17.52 13.89 -17.53
CA TYR A 529 -18.89 13.39 -17.60
C TYR A 529 -19.64 13.83 -16.35
N SER A 530 -20.62 14.73 -16.53
CA SER A 530 -21.42 15.27 -15.43
C SER A 530 -22.78 14.58 -15.40
N ARG A 531 -23.18 14.03 -14.24
CA ARG A 531 -24.46 13.32 -14.11
C ARG A 531 -25.63 14.27 -14.29
N LEU A 532 -26.53 13.94 -15.20
CA LEU A 532 -27.79 14.64 -15.39
C LEU A 532 -28.76 14.22 -14.28
N ARG A 533 -29.16 15.18 -13.41
CA ARG A 533 -30.25 14.93 -12.46
C ARG A 533 -31.54 14.89 -13.26
N ILE A 534 -32.15 13.73 -13.39
CA ILE A 534 -33.52 13.60 -13.87
C ILE A 534 -34.36 14.33 -12.81
N ALA A 535 -35.03 15.44 -13.19
CA ALA A 535 -36.01 16.05 -12.32
C ALA A 535 -36.98 14.93 -11.93
N ALA A 536 -37.14 14.68 -10.63
CA ALA A 536 -38.21 13.80 -10.16
C ALA A 536 -39.49 14.42 -10.71
N ASP A 537 -40.11 13.71 -11.67
CA ASP A 537 -41.43 14.10 -12.16
C ASP A 537 -42.31 14.24 -10.94
N GLY A 538 -42.79 15.48 -10.71
CA GLY A 538 -43.67 15.79 -9.63
C GLY A 538 -44.96 14.98 -9.79
N GLY A 539 -45.09 13.94 -8.95
CA GLY A 539 -46.31 13.18 -8.73
C GLY A 539 -46.92 13.62 -7.41
#